data_5948a805aa3860119c1c1a3a0dc1d36c
#
_entry.id   5948a805aa3860119c1c1a3a0dc1d36c
#
_cell.length_a   1.000
_cell.length_b   1.000
_cell.length_c   1.000
_cell.angle_alpha   90.00
_cell.angle_beta   90.00
_cell.angle_gamma   90.00
#
_symmetry.space_group_name_H-M   'P 1'
#
loop_
_entity.id
_entity.type
_entity.pdbx_description
1 polymer ?
#
loop_
_entity_poly.entity_id
_entity_poly.type
_entity_poly.pdbx_seq_one_letter_code
_entity_poly.pdbx_strand_id
1 'polypeptide(L)' 'MKYVIILLLASNPIYVPFDTTISCGDQGEEIIESIATYHGPGPTQGWYTKEGKLIYGFYCE' A
#
# COMPACT_ATOMS: atom_id res chain seq x y z
N MET A 1 -6.58 18.26 1.23
CA MET A 1 -6.86 16.83 1.33
C MET A 1 -5.55 16.06 1.39
N LYS A 2 -5.49 15.05 2.23
CA LYS A 2 -4.29 14.24 2.39
C LYS A 2 -4.41 12.94 1.60
N TYR A 3 -3.27 12.41 1.17
CA TYR A 3 -3.22 11.18 0.38
C TYR A 3 -2.22 10.21 0.98
N VAL A 4 -2.58 8.92 0.96
CA VAL A 4 -1.62 7.84 1.15
C VAL A 4 -1.14 7.46 -0.25
N ILE A 5 0.17 7.48 -0.44
CA ILE A 5 0.79 7.17 -1.73
C ILE A 5 1.44 5.81 -1.60
N ILE A 6 0.91 4.83 -2.33
CA ILE A 6 1.36 3.45 -2.26
C ILE A 6 2.33 3.18 -3.41
N LEU A 7 3.54 2.76 -3.05
CA LEU A 7 4.62 2.58 -4.00
C LEU A 7 4.64 1.15 -4.53
N LEU A 8 4.51 1.02 -5.84
CA LEU A 8 4.49 -0.26 -6.53
C LEU A 8 5.77 -0.45 -7.34
N LEU A 9 6.32 -1.66 -7.28
CA LEU A 9 7.50 -2.00 -8.07
C LEU A 9 7.15 -2.03 -9.56
N ALA A 10 7.93 -1.28 -10.36
CA ALA A 10 7.76 -1.21 -11.81
C ALA A 10 6.40 -0.70 -12.27
N SER A 11 5.74 0.13 -11.44
CA SER A 11 4.43 0.68 -11.78
C SER A 11 4.27 2.06 -11.14
N ASN A 12 3.28 2.82 -11.61
CA ASN A 12 3.01 4.14 -11.05
C ASN A 12 2.43 4.02 -9.64
N PRO A 13 2.72 4.98 -8.76
CA PRO A 13 2.13 4.99 -7.42
C PRO A 13 0.62 5.10 -7.46
N ILE A 14 -0.03 4.55 -6.43
CA ILE A 14 -1.47 4.69 -6.23
C ILE A 14 -1.71 5.78 -5.19
N TYR A 15 -2.57 6.74 -5.49
CA TYR A 15 -2.92 7.82 -4.58
C TYR A 15 -4.30 7.55 -3.99
N VAL A 16 -4.38 7.43 -2.67
CA VAL A 16 -5.64 7.17 -1.97
C VAL A 16 -5.91 8.28 -0.98
N PRO A 17 -7.02 9.03 -1.11
CA PRO A 17 -7.35 10.05 -0.12
C PRO A 17 -7.67 9.42 1.23
N PHE A 18 -7.27 10.07 2.31
CA PHE A 18 -7.52 9.54 3.64
C PHE A 18 -7.98 10.61 4.63
N ASP A 19 -8.59 10.14 5.72
CA ASP A 19 -9.07 10.98 6.80
C ASP A 19 -7.88 11.38 7.69
N THR A 20 -7.69 12.69 7.85
CA THR A 20 -6.57 13.22 8.63
C THR A 20 -6.72 13.01 10.14
N THR A 21 -7.86 12.47 10.60
CA THR A 21 -8.04 12.14 12.02
C THR A 21 -7.37 10.83 12.40
N ILE A 22 -6.95 10.03 11.40
CA ILE A 22 -6.28 8.75 11.59
C ILE A 22 -4.82 8.92 11.24
N SER A 23 -3.93 8.23 11.95
CA SER A 23 -2.49 8.33 11.66
C SER A 23 -2.19 7.73 10.27
N CYS A 24 -1.17 8.29 9.62
CA CYS A 24 -0.74 7.83 8.29
C CYS A 24 -0.39 6.35 8.28
N GLY A 25 0.35 5.88 9.29
CA GLY A 25 0.75 4.48 9.36
C GLY A 25 -0.44 3.54 9.42
N ASP A 26 -1.40 3.85 10.29
CA ASP A 26 -2.59 3.02 10.44
C ASP A 26 -3.44 3.03 9.18
N GLN A 27 -3.61 4.20 8.58
CA GLN A 27 -4.40 4.33 7.37
C GLN A 27 -3.74 3.58 6.19
N GLY A 28 -2.42 3.70 6.06
CA GLY A 28 -1.68 3.01 5.01
C GLY A 28 -1.79 1.51 5.11
N GLU A 29 -1.63 0.96 6.32
CA GLU A 29 -1.77 -0.48 6.54
C GLU A 29 -3.17 -0.97 6.18
N GLU A 30 -4.19 -0.25 6.63
CA GLU A 30 -5.58 -0.61 6.34
C GLU A 30 -5.86 -0.61 4.84
N ILE A 31 -5.38 0.39 4.13
CA ILE A 31 -5.56 0.46 2.68
C ILE A 31 -4.85 -0.71 1.98
N ILE A 32 -3.60 -0.98 2.36
CA ILE A 32 -2.85 -2.07 1.76
C ILE A 32 -3.54 -3.41 1.99
N GLU A 33 -4.04 -3.65 3.19
CA GLU A 33 -4.78 -4.88 3.50
C GLU A 33 -6.04 -5.03 2.65
N SER A 34 -6.66 -3.91 2.27
CA SER A 34 -7.89 -3.94 1.48
C SER A 34 -7.66 -4.14 -0.02
N ILE A 35 -6.49 -3.75 -0.53
CA ILE A 35 -6.20 -3.81 -1.98
C ILE A 35 -5.19 -4.87 -2.36
N ALA A 36 -4.53 -5.49 -1.39
CA ALA A 36 -3.45 -6.42 -1.63
C ALA A 36 -3.55 -7.64 -0.74
N THR A 37 -2.86 -8.69 -1.13
CA THR A 37 -2.78 -9.94 -0.35
C THR A 37 -1.33 -10.18 0.04
N TYR A 38 -1.11 -10.57 1.28
CA TYR A 38 0.22 -10.89 1.77
C TYR A 38 0.64 -12.30 1.32
N HIS A 39 1.82 -12.40 0.74
CA HIS A 39 2.43 -13.65 0.35
C HIS A 39 3.69 -13.87 1.17
N GLY A 40 3.81 -15.00 1.81
CA GLY A 40 4.98 -15.34 2.59
C GLY A 40 4.76 -16.60 3.39
N PRO A 41 5.85 -17.14 4.05
CA PRO A 41 7.25 -16.78 3.86
C PRO A 41 7.82 -17.40 2.59
N GLY A 42 8.90 -16.82 2.07
CA GLY A 42 9.57 -17.36 0.89
C GLY A 42 10.22 -16.29 0.03
N PRO A 43 10.78 -16.67 -1.13
CA PRO A 43 11.48 -15.72 -2.00
C PRO A 43 10.55 -14.65 -2.61
N THR A 44 9.24 -14.89 -2.62
CA THR A 44 8.26 -13.92 -3.13
C THR A 44 7.50 -13.25 -2.01
N GLN A 45 8.06 -13.24 -0.80
CA GLN A 45 7.40 -12.63 0.35
C GLN A 45 7.11 -11.14 0.13
N GLY A 46 5.89 -10.72 0.51
CA GLY A 46 5.48 -9.33 0.41
C GLY A 46 4.00 -9.18 0.14
N TRP A 47 3.58 -7.92 -0.04
CA TRP A 47 2.19 -7.58 -0.34
C TRP A 47 2.05 -7.39 -1.85
N TYR A 48 1.11 -8.11 -2.44
CA TYR A 48 0.89 -8.07 -3.89
C TYR A 48 -0.55 -7.65 -4.19
N THR A 49 -0.72 -6.74 -5.14
CA THR A 49 -2.05 -6.33 -5.59
C THR A 49 -2.70 -7.45 -6.39
N LYS A 50 -3.98 -7.28 -6.70
CA LYS A 50 -4.73 -8.25 -7.52
C LYS A 50 -4.10 -8.45 -8.90
N GLU A 51 -3.35 -7.45 -9.37
CA GLU A 51 -2.65 -7.50 -10.66
C GLU A 51 -1.26 -8.13 -10.55
N GLY A 52 -0.87 -8.55 -9.35
CA GLY A 52 0.42 -9.17 -9.12
C GLY A 52 1.56 -8.19 -8.92
N LYS A 53 1.28 -6.93 -8.64
CA LYS A 53 2.32 -5.92 -8.43
C LYS A 53 2.73 -5.86 -6.97
N LEU A 54 4.04 -5.84 -6.73
CA LEU A 54 4.60 -5.81 -5.39
C LEU A 54 4.52 -4.39 -4.81
N ILE A 55 3.98 -4.28 -3.61
CA ILE A 55 3.98 -3.04 -2.85
C ILE A 55 5.25 -3.04 -2.01
N TYR A 56 6.15 -2.08 -2.22
CA TYR A 56 7.41 -2.03 -1.47
C TYR A 56 7.44 -0.90 -0.43
N GLY A 57 6.39 -0.12 -0.34
CA GLY A 57 6.29 0.92 0.67
C GLY A 57 5.12 1.84 0.44
N PHE A 58 4.94 2.78 1.37
CA PHE A 58 3.95 3.85 1.22
C PHE A 58 4.41 5.05 2.04
N TYR A 59 3.87 6.21 1.70
CA TYR A 59 4.06 7.42 2.50
C TYR A 59 2.82 8.28 2.38
N CYS A 60 2.71 9.29 3.24
CA CYS A 60 1.59 10.21 3.23
C CYS A 60 2.03 11.61 2.85
N GLU A 61 1.17 12.28 2.15
CA GLU A 61 1.43 13.64 1.69
C GLU A 61 0.41 14.60 2.27
#